data_3634cd8386bf8387c2d263de5ba5e001
#
_entry.id   3634cd8386bf8387c2d263de5ba5e001
#
_cell.length_a   1.000
_cell.length_b   1.000
_cell.length_c   1.000
_cell.angle_alpha   90.00
_cell.angle_beta   90.00
_cell.angle_gamma   90.00
#
_symmetry.space_group_name_H-M   'P 1'
#
loop_
_entity.id
_entity.type
_entity.pdbx_description
1 polymer ?
#
loop_
_entity_poly.entity_id
_entity_poly.type
_entity_poly.pdbx_seq_one_letter_code
_entity_poly.pdbx_strand_id
1 'polypeptide(L)'
;KVPIYSVPTPDKQVALTFDCAWDIDHTEEYIDILQKYQVEATFFVTGVWAEKYTNAVKQISEAGYEIGNLGNTYERIPQLSQADMMSNLMQCNETLKKITGKTPVLFRPPYGDYNALLLDTANTLEMQAVQWDIDSFDQHNTTVQGIADKVMEEAKSGSIILLHNRSDLTLEA
;
A
#
# COMPACT_ATOMS: atom_id res chain seq x y z
N LYS A 1 4.77 9.77 17.34
CA LYS A 1 4.66 8.34 16.92
C LYS A 1 5.60 8.10 15.74
N VAL A 2 6.08 6.88 15.59
CA VAL A 2 6.93 6.46 14.46
C VAL A 2 6.10 5.52 13.60
N PRO A 3 6.20 5.53 12.25
CA PRO A 3 5.53 4.57 11.39
C PRO A 3 5.99 3.12 11.69
N ILE A 4 5.17 2.16 11.34
CA ILE A 4 5.51 0.73 11.44
C ILE A 4 6.33 0.36 10.20
N TYR A 5 7.56 -0.14 10.41
CA TYR A 5 8.44 -0.63 9.33
C TYR A 5 8.46 -2.16 9.24
N SER A 6 8.27 -2.82 10.36
CA SER A 6 8.19 -4.27 10.48
C SER A 6 7.38 -4.64 11.73
N VAL A 7 6.89 -5.86 11.81
CA VAL A 7 6.11 -6.34 12.95
C VAL A 7 6.85 -7.51 13.60
N PRO A 8 7.45 -7.33 14.78
CA PRO A 8 8.12 -8.43 15.48
C PRO A 8 7.16 -9.59 15.70
N THR A 9 7.52 -10.76 15.20
CA THR A 9 6.74 -12.00 15.34
C THR A 9 7.70 -13.19 15.48
N PRO A 10 7.37 -14.20 16.32
CA PRO A 10 8.13 -15.43 16.37
C PRO A 10 7.86 -16.34 15.17
N ASP A 11 6.77 -16.11 14.45
CA ASP A 11 6.37 -16.91 13.31
C ASP A 11 7.14 -16.47 12.05
N LYS A 12 7.38 -17.42 11.14
CA LYS A 12 8.00 -17.16 9.84
C LYS A 12 6.96 -16.53 8.90
N GLN A 13 6.64 -15.26 9.12
CA GLN A 13 5.63 -14.52 8.38
C GLN A 13 6.21 -13.20 7.85
N VAL A 14 5.75 -12.80 6.68
CA VAL A 14 6.00 -11.49 6.07
C VAL A 14 4.67 -10.88 5.61
N ALA A 15 4.62 -9.56 5.48
CA ALA A 15 3.47 -8.86 4.92
C ALA A 15 3.80 -8.38 3.51
N LEU A 16 3.10 -8.90 2.52
CA LEU A 16 3.13 -8.37 1.15
C LEU A 16 2.25 -7.13 1.06
N THR A 17 2.79 -6.04 0.57
CA THR A 17 2.05 -4.79 0.41
C THR A 17 2.26 -4.21 -0.97
N PHE A 18 1.17 -3.72 -1.59
CA PHE A 18 1.17 -3.17 -2.94
C PHE A 18 0.73 -1.71 -2.89
N ASP A 19 1.52 -0.82 -3.50
CA ASP A 19 1.13 0.56 -3.73
C ASP A 19 0.47 0.71 -5.10
N CYS A 20 -0.76 1.26 -5.11
CA CYS A 20 -1.61 1.44 -6.28
C CYS A 20 -1.87 2.93 -6.53
N ALA A 21 -1.12 3.54 -7.43
CA ALA A 21 -1.18 4.97 -7.72
C ALA A 21 -1.03 5.33 -9.20
N TRP A 22 -0.58 4.39 -10.03
CA TRP A 22 -0.25 4.63 -11.45
C TRP A 22 -1.38 4.23 -12.37
N ASP A 23 -1.36 4.74 -13.58
CA ASP A 23 -2.39 4.52 -14.59
C ASP A 23 -2.31 3.12 -15.23
N ILE A 24 -2.42 2.11 -14.39
CA ILE A 24 -2.40 0.70 -14.75
C ILE A 24 -3.24 -0.09 -13.73
N ASP A 25 -3.85 -1.17 -14.18
CA ASP A 25 -4.66 -2.07 -13.36
C ASP A 25 -4.38 -3.53 -13.71
N HIS A 26 -3.65 -4.21 -12.82
CA HIS A 26 -3.41 -5.66 -12.84
C HIS A 26 -4.07 -6.35 -11.64
N THR A 27 -5.10 -5.74 -11.07
CA THR A 27 -5.70 -6.19 -9.81
C THR A 27 -6.24 -7.62 -9.90
N GLU A 28 -6.90 -7.98 -10.98
CA GLU A 28 -7.45 -9.32 -11.16
C GLU A 28 -6.33 -10.37 -11.14
N GLU A 29 -5.26 -10.13 -11.86
CA GLU A 29 -4.10 -11.02 -11.92
C GLU A 29 -3.39 -11.14 -10.55
N TYR A 30 -3.26 -10.05 -9.80
CA TYR A 30 -2.72 -10.10 -8.42
C TYR A 30 -3.61 -10.92 -7.51
N ILE A 31 -4.92 -10.72 -7.55
CA ILE A 31 -5.88 -11.48 -6.73
C ILE A 31 -5.79 -12.98 -7.06
N ASP A 32 -5.75 -13.34 -8.34
CA ASP A 32 -5.63 -14.73 -8.79
C ASP A 32 -4.35 -15.40 -8.24
N ILE A 33 -3.22 -14.72 -8.31
CA ILE A 33 -1.94 -15.23 -7.78
C ILE A 33 -2.01 -15.38 -6.26
N LEU A 34 -2.47 -14.36 -5.55
CA LEU A 34 -2.55 -14.39 -4.09
C LEU A 34 -3.49 -15.50 -3.61
N GLN A 35 -4.64 -15.69 -4.26
CA GLN A 35 -5.58 -16.77 -3.94
C GLN A 35 -5.00 -18.15 -4.27
N LYS A 36 -4.34 -18.30 -5.42
CA LYS A 36 -3.70 -19.55 -5.83
C LYS A 36 -2.70 -20.05 -4.78
N TYR A 37 -1.93 -19.13 -4.19
CA TYR A 37 -0.93 -19.45 -3.18
C TYR A 37 -1.42 -19.26 -1.74
N GLN A 38 -2.69 -18.89 -1.55
CA GLN A 38 -3.31 -18.65 -0.22
C GLN A 38 -2.52 -17.62 0.61
N VAL A 39 -2.12 -16.52 -0.03
CA VAL A 39 -1.32 -15.46 0.57
C VAL A 39 -2.20 -14.24 0.85
N GLU A 40 -2.10 -13.70 2.05
CA GLU A 40 -2.69 -12.43 2.44
C GLU A 40 -1.84 -11.25 1.94
N ALA A 41 -2.49 -10.15 1.60
CA ALA A 41 -1.83 -8.92 1.17
C ALA A 41 -2.60 -7.67 1.61
N THR A 42 -1.91 -6.54 1.64
CA THR A 42 -2.49 -5.21 1.86
C THR A 42 -2.23 -4.34 0.64
N PHE A 43 -3.28 -3.66 0.17
CA PHE A 43 -3.20 -2.72 -0.95
C PHE A 43 -3.34 -1.29 -0.44
N PHE A 44 -2.29 -0.49 -0.59
CA PHE A 44 -2.35 0.94 -0.33
C PHE A 44 -2.73 1.67 -1.62
N VAL A 45 -3.84 2.40 -1.59
CA VAL A 45 -4.50 2.91 -2.79
C VAL A 45 -4.68 4.41 -2.68
N THR A 46 -4.35 5.17 -3.74
CA THR A 46 -4.70 6.60 -3.78
C THR A 46 -6.18 6.79 -4.11
N GLY A 47 -6.77 7.88 -3.61
CA GLY A 47 -8.15 8.22 -3.90
C GLY A 47 -8.42 8.37 -5.40
N VAL A 48 -7.53 9.05 -6.12
CA VAL A 48 -7.63 9.24 -7.58
C VAL A 48 -7.58 7.90 -8.32
N TRP A 49 -6.70 6.97 -7.94
CA TRP A 49 -6.65 5.64 -8.53
C TRP A 49 -7.94 4.86 -8.24
N ALA A 50 -8.44 4.95 -7.01
CA ALA A 50 -9.67 4.28 -6.60
C ALA A 50 -10.90 4.78 -7.36
N GLU A 51 -10.98 6.07 -7.67
CA GLU A 51 -12.05 6.62 -8.50
C GLU A 51 -11.99 6.11 -9.92
N LYS A 52 -10.79 6.05 -10.51
CA LYS A 52 -10.57 5.55 -11.86
C LYS A 52 -10.81 4.06 -11.98
N TYR A 53 -10.33 3.28 -11.03
CA TYR A 53 -10.38 1.81 -11.01
C TYR A 53 -11.30 1.29 -9.92
N THR A 54 -12.51 1.84 -9.84
CA THR A 54 -13.50 1.50 -8.80
C THR A 54 -13.79 -0.01 -8.72
N ASN A 55 -13.84 -0.70 -9.86
CA ASN A 55 -14.06 -2.15 -9.87
C ASN A 55 -12.88 -2.91 -9.27
N ALA A 56 -11.65 -2.49 -9.52
CA ALA A 56 -10.46 -3.08 -8.93
C ALA A 56 -10.50 -2.99 -7.39
N VAL A 57 -10.83 -1.81 -6.85
CA VAL A 57 -10.97 -1.61 -5.39
C VAL A 57 -12.07 -2.50 -4.79
N LYS A 58 -13.19 -2.67 -5.49
CA LYS A 58 -14.25 -3.60 -5.08
C LYS A 58 -13.76 -5.04 -5.05
N GLN A 59 -13.07 -5.50 -6.10
CA GLN A 59 -12.50 -6.85 -6.17
C GLN A 59 -11.53 -7.13 -5.02
N ILE A 60 -10.62 -6.19 -4.71
CA ILE A 60 -9.70 -6.30 -3.57
C ILE A 60 -10.49 -6.47 -2.26
N SER A 61 -11.50 -5.62 -2.04
CA SER A 61 -12.32 -5.65 -0.82
C SER A 61 -13.16 -6.94 -0.71
N GLU A 62 -13.77 -7.38 -1.81
CA GLU A 62 -14.59 -8.59 -1.86
C GLU A 62 -13.75 -9.87 -1.72
N ALA A 63 -12.51 -9.85 -2.18
CA ALA A 63 -11.55 -10.92 -1.97
C ALA A 63 -11.04 -10.99 -0.50
N GLY A 64 -11.37 -10.01 0.33
CA GLY A 64 -11.02 -9.98 1.76
C GLY A 64 -9.68 -9.34 2.09
N TYR A 65 -8.98 -8.78 1.12
CA TYR A 65 -7.70 -8.11 1.35
C TYR A 65 -7.87 -6.74 2.00
N GLU A 66 -6.90 -6.37 2.85
CA GLU A 66 -6.87 -5.06 3.50
C GLU A 66 -6.57 -3.95 2.50
N ILE A 67 -7.28 -2.82 2.64
CA ILE A 67 -7.05 -1.62 1.83
C ILE A 67 -6.66 -0.48 2.74
N GLY A 68 -5.49 0.10 2.49
CA GLY A 68 -4.96 1.28 3.17
C GLY A 68 -5.02 2.54 2.31
N ASN A 69 -4.94 3.68 2.98
CA ASN A 69 -4.90 5.01 2.37
C ASN A 69 -3.45 5.34 1.93
N LEU A 70 -3.26 5.70 0.66
CA LEU A 70 -1.98 6.15 0.08
C LEU A 70 -2.00 7.65 -0.25
N GLY A 71 -2.89 8.43 0.40
CA GLY A 71 -3.21 9.81 0.03
C GLY A 71 -4.26 9.89 -1.07
N ASN A 72 -4.82 11.08 -1.30
CA ASN A 72 -5.74 11.27 -2.43
C ASN A 72 -4.98 11.29 -3.76
N THR A 73 -3.84 11.98 -3.77
CA THR A 73 -2.88 12.01 -4.89
C THR A 73 -1.53 11.50 -4.42
N TYR A 74 -0.72 10.96 -5.36
CA TYR A 74 0.62 10.46 -5.05
C TYR A 74 1.63 11.61 -5.07
N GLU A 75 1.63 12.41 -3.98
CA GLU A 75 2.45 13.62 -3.84
C GLU A 75 3.21 13.64 -2.50
N ARG A 76 4.18 14.56 -2.36
CA ARG A 76 4.92 14.75 -1.11
C ARG A 76 4.07 15.51 -0.09
N ILE A 77 3.17 14.79 0.57
CA ILE A 77 2.20 15.35 1.54
C ILE A 77 2.87 16.21 2.63
N PRO A 78 4.09 15.90 3.16
CA PRO A 78 4.75 16.77 4.14
C PRO A 78 5.03 18.20 3.70
N GLN A 79 4.96 18.48 2.39
CA GLN A 79 5.14 19.83 1.84
C GLN A 79 3.83 20.66 1.81
N LEU A 80 2.71 20.03 2.11
CA LEU A 80 1.41 20.68 2.16
C LEU A 80 1.19 21.43 3.49
N SER A 81 0.22 22.36 3.50
CA SER A 81 -0.29 22.91 4.76
C SER A 81 -1.01 21.83 5.57
N GLN A 82 -1.17 22.03 6.89
CA GLN A 82 -1.92 21.10 7.73
C GLN A 82 -3.35 20.88 7.24
N ALA A 83 -4.02 21.93 6.76
CA ALA A 83 -5.37 21.85 6.23
C ALA A 83 -5.41 20.99 4.95
N ASP A 84 -4.42 21.16 4.07
CA ASP A 84 -4.34 20.39 2.83
C ASP A 84 -3.93 18.93 3.10
N MET A 85 -3.04 18.66 4.07
CA MET A 85 -2.75 17.30 4.53
C MET A 85 -4.04 16.59 5.00
N MET A 86 -4.81 17.25 5.86
CA MET A 86 -6.07 16.71 6.37
C MET A 86 -7.05 16.45 5.22
N SER A 87 -7.22 17.41 4.31
CA SER A 87 -8.11 17.29 3.15
C SER A 87 -7.68 16.13 2.24
N ASN A 88 -6.38 16.00 1.97
CA ASN A 88 -5.83 14.92 1.13
C ASN A 88 -6.17 13.54 1.69
N LEU A 89 -5.89 13.31 2.97
CA LEU A 89 -6.16 12.02 3.61
C LEU A 89 -7.67 11.73 3.74
N MET A 90 -8.47 12.74 4.07
CA MET A 90 -9.93 12.59 4.19
C MET A 90 -10.59 12.24 2.86
N GLN A 91 -10.21 12.91 1.76
CA GLN A 91 -10.76 12.61 0.43
C GLN A 91 -10.51 11.17 0.03
N CYS A 92 -9.30 10.66 0.25
CA CYS A 92 -9.00 9.25 0.01
C CYS A 92 -9.87 8.32 0.87
N ASN A 93 -9.99 8.60 2.18
CA ASN A 93 -10.84 7.82 3.07
C ASN A 93 -12.29 7.80 2.63
N GLU A 94 -12.85 8.95 2.23
CA GLU A 94 -14.23 9.07 1.75
C GLU A 94 -14.45 8.27 0.47
N THR A 95 -13.52 8.36 -0.50
CA THR A 95 -13.58 7.58 -1.74
C THR A 95 -13.55 6.08 -1.44
N LEU A 96 -12.60 5.61 -0.63
CA LEU A 96 -12.47 4.19 -0.29
C LEU A 96 -13.69 3.69 0.50
N LYS A 97 -14.18 4.48 1.47
CA LYS A 97 -15.41 4.15 2.22
C LYS A 97 -16.62 4.05 1.32
N LYS A 98 -16.78 4.96 0.36
CA LYS A 98 -17.89 4.94 -0.60
C LYS A 98 -17.87 3.67 -1.45
N ILE A 99 -16.69 3.18 -1.83
CA ILE A 99 -16.53 2.00 -2.70
C ILE A 99 -16.69 0.70 -1.91
N THR A 100 -16.07 0.62 -0.73
CA THR A 100 -15.91 -0.63 0.04
C THR A 100 -16.85 -0.75 1.25
N GLY A 101 -17.44 0.35 1.67
CA GLY A 101 -18.21 0.43 2.93
C GLY A 101 -17.34 0.55 4.19
N LYS A 102 -16.01 0.50 4.06
CA LYS A 102 -15.05 0.52 5.18
C LYS A 102 -14.16 1.76 5.11
N THR A 103 -13.89 2.37 6.27
CA THR A 103 -12.89 3.44 6.38
C THR A 103 -11.52 2.80 6.61
N PRO A 104 -10.47 3.19 5.86
CA PRO A 104 -9.12 2.69 6.10
C PRO A 104 -8.63 2.99 7.51
N VAL A 105 -7.91 2.03 8.10
CA VAL A 105 -7.24 2.18 9.39
C VAL A 105 -5.71 2.22 9.24
N LEU A 106 -5.22 2.01 8.04
CA LEU A 106 -3.81 2.07 7.67
C LEU A 106 -3.58 3.21 6.66
N PHE A 107 -2.46 3.89 6.84
CA PHE A 107 -1.99 4.94 5.94
C PHE A 107 -0.53 4.70 5.56
N ARG A 108 -0.19 4.84 4.30
CA ARG A 108 1.20 4.84 3.84
C ARG A 108 1.53 6.19 3.23
N PRO A 109 2.53 6.92 3.78
CA PRO A 109 2.98 8.16 3.16
C PRO A 109 3.55 7.89 1.75
N PRO A 110 3.08 8.59 0.70
CA PRO A 110 3.70 8.51 -0.62
C PRO A 110 5.20 8.76 -0.55
N TYR A 111 5.98 7.99 -1.31
CA TYR A 111 7.47 8.00 -1.31
C TYR A 111 8.11 7.61 0.03
N GLY A 112 7.34 7.17 1.02
CA GLY A 112 7.83 7.00 2.39
C GLY A 112 8.14 8.32 3.11
N ASP A 113 7.71 9.45 2.55
CA ASP A 113 8.05 10.79 3.01
C ASP A 113 7.06 11.27 4.10
N TYR A 114 7.55 11.54 5.30
CA TYR A 114 6.71 11.97 6.42
C TYR A 114 7.40 12.96 7.35
N ASN A 115 6.60 13.69 8.09
CA ASN A 115 7.00 14.50 9.23
C ASN A 115 6.04 14.29 10.41
N ALA A 116 6.34 14.89 11.55
CA ALA A 116 5.52 14.74 12.76
C ALA A 116 4.06 15.20 12.52
N LEU A 117 3.88 16.30 11.79
CA LEU A 117 2.56 16.86 11.52
C LEU A 117 1.68 15.90 10.70
N LEU A 118 2.26 15.24 9.68
CA LEU A 118 1.53 14.26 8.87
C LEU A 118 1.14 13.03 9.70
N LEU A 119 2.04 12.55 10.57
CA LEU A 119 1.73 11.43 11.45
C LEU A 119 0.63 11.76 12.46
N ASP A 120 0.62 12.97 13.00
CA ASP A 120 -0.43 13.45 13.89
C ASP A 120 -1.76 13.61 13.14
N THR A 121 -1.73 14.08 11.89
CA THR A 121 -2.90 14.18 11.01
C THR A 121 -3.50 12.80 10.73
N ALA A 122 -2.70 11.83 10.35
CA ALA A 122 -3.15 10.45 10.15
C ALA A 122 -3.74 9.84 11.43
N ASN A 123 -3.09 10.07 12.58
CA ASN A 123 -3.59 9.61 13.87
C ASN A 123 -4.92 10.27 14.27
N THR A 124 -5.14 11.54 13.93
CA THR A 124 -6.43 12.23 14.14
C THR A 124 -7.56 11.56 13.34
N LEU A 125 -7.24 10.98 12.19
CA LEU A 125 -8.14 10.20 11.36
C LEU A 125 -8.16 8.70 11.73
N GLU A 126 -7.65 8.34 12.91
CA GLU A 126 -7.60 6.98 13.44
C GLU A 126 -6.81 5.99 12.54
N MET A 127 -5.85 6.51 11.75
CA MET A 127 -5.01 5.70 10.89
C MET A 127 -3.62 5.50 11.48
N GLN A 128 -3.10 4.26 11.39
CA GLN A 128 -1.72 3.92 11.70
C GLN A 128 -0.85 4.06 10.45
N ALA A 129 0.26 4.81 10.57
CA ALA A 129 1.22 4.93 9.49
C ALA A 129 2.07 3.66 9.34
N VAL A 130 2.15 3.13 8.12
CA VAL A 130 2.88 1.90 7.76
C VAL A 130 3.88 2.22 6.65
N GLN A 131 5.13 1.85 6.87
CA GLN A 131 6.23 1.89 5.92
C GLN A 131 6.56 0.47 5.45
N TRP A 132 7.82 0.18 5.19
CA TRP A 132 8.38 -1.12 4.84
C TRP A 132 9.82 -1.20 5.33
N ASP A 133 10.31 -2.40 5.54
CA ASP A 133 11.73 -2.66 5.78
C ASP A 133 12.41 -3.31 4.57
N ILE A 134 11.63 -3.82 3.61
CA ILE A 134 12.13 -4.34 2.35
C ILE A 134 11.46 -3.64 1.17
N ASP A 135 12.26 -2.94 0.36
CA ASP A 135 11.85 -2.47 -0.96
C ASP A 135 12.25 -3.54 -1.99
N SER A 136 11.27 -4.08 -2.70
CA SER A 136 11.52 -5.08 -3.75
C SER A 136 12.31 -4.53 -4.95
N PHE A 137 12.40 -3.20 -5.07
CA PHE A 137 12.95 -2.51 -6.24
C PHE A 137 12.30 -2.92 -7.56
N ASP A 138 11.03 -3.34 -7.51
CA ASP A 138 10.27 -3.76 -8.69
C ASP A 138 10.07 -2.63 -9.72
N GLN A 139 10.20 -1.37 -9.30
CA GLN A 139 10.19 -0.22 -10.20
C GLN A 139 11.53 -0.01 -10.93
N HIS A 140 12.61 -0.57 -10.44
CA HIS A 140 13.97 -0.36 -10.93
C HIS A 140 14.62 -1.64 -11.48
N ASN A 141 14.15 -2.81 -11.03
CA ASN A 141 14.61 -4.09 -11.57
C ASN A 141 14.06 -4.31 -12.98
N THR A 142 14.91 -4.90 -13.80
CA THR A 142 14.59 -5.22 -15.20
C THR A 142 14.29 -6.69 -15.42
N THR A 143 14.32 -7.52 -14.37
CA THR A 143 14.07 -8.96 -14.44
C THR A 143 13.23 -9.45 -13.27
N VAL A 144 12.40 -10.46 -13.55
CA VAL A 144 11.62 -11.19 -12.55
C VAL A 144 12.51 -11.76 -11.45
N GLN A 145 13.59 -12.43 -11.83
CA GLN A 145 14.55 -13.02 -10.90
C GLN A 145 15.19 -11.97 -9.97
N GLY A 146 15.52 -10.78 -10.49
CA GLY A 146 16.09 -9.71 -9.67
C GLY A 146 15.15 -9.19 -8.58
N ILE A 147 13.84 -9.13 -8.85
CA ILE A 147 12.82 -8.78 -7.87
C ILE A 147 12.70 -9.88 -6.81
N ALA A 148 12.57 -11.12 -7.24
CA ALA A 148 12.44 -12.27 -6.35
C ALA A 148 13.67 -12.46 -5.45
N ASP A 149 14.88 -12.41 -6.01
CA ASP A 149 16.13 -12.56 -5.26
C ASP A 149 16.27 -11.46 -4.20
N LYS A 150 15.97 -10.20 -4.56
CA LYS A 150 16.04 -9.06 -3.63
C LYS A 150 15.15 -9.29 -2.41
N VAL A 151 13.92 -9.74 -2.60
CA VAL A 151 13.01 -10.03 -1.51
C VAL A 151 13.46 -11.22 -0.70
N MET A 152 13.83 -12.33 -1.35
CA MET A 152 14.23 -13.58 -0.68
C MET A 152 15.50 -13.45 0.15
N GLU A 153 16.48 -12.64 -0.30
CA GLU A 153 17.74 -12.41 0.42
C GLU A 153 17.54 -11.56 1.68
N GLU A 154 16.60 -10.62 1.67
CA GLU A 154 16.40 -9.67 2.77
C GLU A 154 15.26 -10.06 3.72
N ALA A 155 14.33 -10.93 3.29
CA ALA A 155 13.15 -11.29 4.07
C ALA A 155 13.50 -11.98 5.39
N LYS A 156 12.91 -11.46 6.44
CA LYS A 156 12.98 -12.02 7.80
C LYS A 156 11.59 -12.00 8.43
N SER A 157 11.42 -12.73 9.54
CA SER A 157 10.15 -12.74 10.26
C SER A 157 9.70 -11.34 10.62
N GLY A 158 8.48 -10.98 10.21
CA GLY A 158 7.87 -9.68 10.47
C GLY A 158 8.19 -8.60 9.46
N SER A 159 8.93 -8.90 8.38
CA SER A 159 9.20 -7.93 7.30
C SER A 159 7.92 -7.47 6.62
N ILE A 160 7.88 -6.17 6.30
CA ILE A 160 6.86 -5.56 5.43
C ILE A 160 7.53 -5.27 4.09
N ILE A 161 7.01 -5.87 3.03
CA ILE A 161 7.59 -5.82 1.69
C ILE A 161 6.80 -4.83 0.84
N LEU A 162 7.50 -3.87 0.23
CA LEU A 162 6.95 -2.92 -0.71
C LEU A 162 7.03 -3.46 -2.13
N LEU A 163 5.86 -3.53 -2.77
CA LEU A 163 5.65 -3.84 -4.18
C LEU A 163 4.76 -2.75 -4.81
N HIS A 164 4.74 -2.67 -6.13
CA HIS A 164 3.90 -1.72 -6.86
C HIS A 164 3.10 -2.43 -7.95
N ASN A 165 1.83 -2.05 -8.13
CA ASN A 165 0.98 -2.62 -9.18
C ASN A 165 1.25 -2.02 -10.56
N ARG A 166 2.50 -1.92 -10.98
CA ARG A 166 2.87 -1.10 -12.15
C ARG A 166 3.55 -1.85 -13.29
N SER A 167 3.95 -3.11 -13.09
CA SER A 167 4.61 -3.86 -14.16
C SER A 167 4.26 -5.35 -14.14
N ASP A 168 4.31 -5.96 -15.32
CA ASP A 168 4.17 -7.41 -15.47
C ASP A 168 5.27 -8.19 -14.75
N LEU A 169 6.47 -7.59 -14.61
CA LEU A 169 7.58 -8.21 -13.89
C LEU A 169 7.27 -8.44 -12.41
N THR A 170 6.51 -7.54 -11.78
CA THR A 170 6.07 -7.71 -10.39
C THR A 170 5.08 -8.87 -10.25
N LEU A 171 4.20 -9.05 -11.25
CA LEU A 171 3.26 -10.18 -11.30
C LEU A 171 3.97 -11.52 -11.46
N GLU A 172 5.00 -11.57 -12.29
CA GLU A 172 5.74 -12.80 -12.56
C GLU A 172 6.73 -13.16 -11.43
N ALA A 173 7.18 -12.17 -10.65
CA ALA A 173 8.13 -12.35 -9.54
C ALA A 173 7.46 -12.92 -8.30
#